data_821ee0208a00030109982988d0f061f2
#
_entry.id   821ee0208a00030109982988d0f061f2
#
_cell.length_a   1.000
_cell.length_b   1.000
_cell.length_c   1.000
_cell.angle_alpha   90.00
_cell.angle_beta   90.00
_cell.angle_gamma   90.00
#
_symmetry.space_group_name_H-M   'P 1'
#
loop_
_entity.id
_entity.type
_entity.pdbx_description
1 polymer ?
#
loop_
_entity_poly.entity_id
_entity_poly.type
_entity_poly.pdbx_seq_one_letter_code
_entity_poly.pdbx_strand_id
1 'polypeptide(L)'
;MVNVHGSVVRRAFMDLRVARWKQILYYRRIKRLKDDFIDGVRPAEEVLNEIHALCGRGVSRSQLSQVMGLLAGELPPERIRTIASLREKYRVYVLSNINDSLWQTSVRQIEALGLSVADCFDATFLSYEMGVAKPDEAIYQQMIAETGMIPAETLYFDDRRNNVEAGLRLGFQAHQVISNQLEACPAFARLVGDSGQ
;
A
#
# COMPACT_ATOMS: atom_id res chain seq x y z
N MET A 1 -4.04 -1.25 -5.18
CA MET A 1 -4.56 -1.50 -3.81
C MET A 1 -4.59 -2.99 -3.54
N VAL A 2 -4.00 -3.41 -2.45
CA VAL A 2 -3.93 -4.80 -2.00
C VAL A 2 -5.07 -5.11 -1.03
N ASN A 3 -5.54 -6.35 -1.03
CA ASN A 3 -6.53 -6.82 -0.06
C ASN A 3 -5.81 -7.25 1.23
N VAL A 4 -5.70 -6.33 2.18
CA VAL A 4 -5.19 -6.68 3.51
C VAL A 4 -6.34 -7.19 4.38
N HIS A 5 -6.30 -8.47 4.71
CA HIS A 5 -7.26 -9.06 5.65
C HIS A 5 -6.89 -8.68 7.10
N GLY A 6 -7.30 -7.50 7.54
CA GLY A 6 -6.99 -6.95 8.87
C GLY A 6 -7.35 -7.89 10.02
N SER A 7 -8.36 -8.74 9.85
CA SER A 7 -8.72 -9.81 10.80
C SER A 7 -7.66 -10.90 10.90
N VAL A 8 -7.01 -11.27 9.78
CA VAL A 8 -5.93 -12.26 9.74
C VAL A 8 -4.69 -11.73 10.44
N VAL A 9 -4.26 -10.51 10.08
CA VAL A 9 -3.12 -9.83 10.72
C VAL A 9 -3.37 -9.69 12.23
N ARG A 10 -4.56 -9.21 12.61
CA ARG A 10 -4.92 -9.08 14.03
C ARG A 10 -4.88 -10.43 14.75
N ARG A 11 -5.43 -11.50 14.16
CA ARG A 11 -5.42 -12.84 14.75
C ARG A 11 -3.98 -13.34 14.90
N ALA A 12 -3.16 -13.25 13.84
CA ALA A 12 -1.76 -13.64 13.89
C ALA A 12 -0.97 -12.86 14.95
N PHE A 13 -1.26 -11.57 15.14
CA PHE A 13 -0.65 -10.77 16.20
C PHE A 13 -1.12 -11.20 17.60
N MET A 14 -2.39 -11.61 17.75
CA MET A 14 -2.92 -12.13 19.01
C MET A 14 -2.39 -13.53 19.36
N ASP A 15 -2.04 -14.31 18.35
CA ASP A 15 -1.43 -15.64 18.52
C ASP A 15 0.06 -15.56 18.93
N LEU A 16 0.70 -14.40 18.75
CA LEU A 16 1.98 -14.12 19.36
C LEU A 16 1.83 -14.16 20.87
N ARG A 17 2.72 -14.88 21.57
CA ARG A 17 2.70 -15.06 23.05
C ARG A 17 3.05 -13.75 23.79
N VAL A 18 2.38 -12.65 23.43
CA VAL A 18 2.50 -11.36 24.11
C VAL A 18 1.53 -11.33 25.29
N ALA A 19 2.01 -11.05 26.49
CA ALA A 19 1.17 -10.94 27.67
C ALA A 19 0.03 -9.92 27.46
N ARG A 20 -1.21 -10.29 27.80
CA ARG A 20 -2.42 -9.46 27.56
C ARG A 20 -2.31 -8.02 28.08
N TRP A 21 -1.71 -7.83 29.27
CA TRP A 21 -1.51 -6.50 29.83
C TRP A 21 -0.57 -5.64 28.97
N LYS A 22 0.45 -6.24 28.33
CA LYS A 22 1.32 -5.54 27.40
C LYS A 22 0.57 -5.15 26.12
N GLN A 23 -0.30 -6.02 25.61
CA GLN A 23 -1.13 -5.71 24.44
C GLN A 23 -2.01 -4.47 24.70
N ILE A 24 -2.59 -4.35 25.89
CA ILE A 24 -3.41 -3.20 26.29
C ILE A 24 -2.53 -1.95 26.46
N LEU A 25 -1.44 -2.08 27.23
CA LEU A 25 -0.56 -0.95 27.59
C LEU A 25 0.12 -0.35 26.35
N TYR A 26 0.56 -1.20 25.42
CA TYR A 26 1.31 -0.76 24.25
C TYR A 26 0.48 -0.65 22.98
N TYR A 27 -0.83 -0.85 23.02
CA TYR A 27 -1.71 -0.85 21.86
C TYR A 27 -1.51 0.35 20.93
N ARG A 28 -1.51 1.57 21.48
CA ARG A 28 -1.34 2.81 20.70
C ARG A 28 0.06 2.90 20.07
N ARG A 29 1.08 2.45 20.82
CA ARG A 29 2.48 2.49 20.34
C ARG A 29 2.70 1.44 19.26
N ILE A 30 2.21 0.23 19.45
CA ILE A 30 2.29 -0.85 18.44
C ILE A 30 1.52 -0.46 17.18
N LYS A 31 0.35 0.17 17.33
CA LYS A 31 -0.42 0.67 16.18
C LYS A 31 0.40 1.70 15.38
N ARG A 32 1.01 2.68 16.04
CA ARG A 32 1.86 3.68 15.38
C ARG A 32 3.04 3.02 14.68
N LEU A 33 3.76 2.15 15.37
CA LEU A 33 4.91 1.43 14.79
C LEU A 33 4.50 0.57 13.59
N LYS A 34 3.30 -0.02 13.61
CA LYS A 34 2.77 -0.73 12.44
C LYS A 34 2.52 0.23 11.27
N ASP A 35 2.00 1.42 11.54
CA ASP A 35 1.80 2.43 10.50
C ASP A 35 3.17 2.93 9.98
N ASP A 36 4.14 3.22 10.84
CA ASP A 36 5.54 3.55 10.48
C ASP A 36 6.18 2.44 9.62
N PHE A 37 5.92 1.16 9.96
CA PHE A 37 6.41 0.01 9.19
C PHE A 37 5.79 -0.02 7.78
N ILE A 38 4.48 0.22 7.66
CA ILE A 38 3.80 0.24 6.36
C ILE A 38 4.30 1.43 5.54
N ASP A 39 4.31 2.62 6.15
CA ASP A 39 4.64 3.86 5.43
C ASP A 39 6.09 3.88 4.91
N GLY A 40 6.99 3.07 5.50
CA GLY A 40 8.33 2.79 4.97
C GLY A 40 9.30 3.97 5.00
N VAL A 41 8.93 5.11 5.57
CA VAL A 41 9.80 6.29 5.71
C VAL A 41 10.93 6.02 6.72
N ARG A 42 10.65 5.19 7.73
CA ARG A 42 11.65 4.66 8.65
C ARG A 42 12.13 3.27 8.20
N PRO A 43 13.43 2.92 8.39
CA PRO A 43 13.92 1.59 8.08
C PRO A 43 13.09 0.50 8.77
N ALA A 44 12.58 -0.46 7.99
CA ALA A 44 11.71 -1.53 8.49
C ALA A 44 12.35 -2.31 9.65
N GLU A 45 13.66 -2.52 9.60
CA GLU A 45 14.43 -3.21 10.64
C GLU A 45 14.41 -2.47 11.99
N GLU A 46 14.51 -1.15 12.00
CA GLU A 46 14.42 -0.34 13.23
C GLU A 46 13.03 -0.48 13.85
N VAL A 47 11.99 -0.36 13.02
CA VAL A 47 10.60 -0.47 13.47
C VAL A 47 10.32 -1.86 14.03
N LEU A 48 10.78 -2.91 13.34
CA LEU A 48 10.66 -4.30 13.82
C LEU A 48 11.39 -4.51 15.15
N ASN A 49 12.56 -3.90 15.34
CA ASN A 49 13.29 -3.96 16.62
C ASN A 49 12.48 -3.33 17.74
N GLU A 50 11.88 -2.16 17.51
CA GLU A 50 11.05 -1.51 18.52
C GLU A 50 9.81 -2.35 18.87
N ILE A 51 9.10 -2.89 17.87
CA ILE A 51 7.94 -3.76 18.10
C ILE A 51 8.37 -5.01 18.88
N HIS A 52 9.50 -5.64 18.50
CA HIS A 52 10.02 -6.82 19.18
C HIS A 52 10.35 -6.54 20.65
N ALA A 53 10.98 -5.39 20.94
CA ALA A 53 11.27 -4.99 22.30
C ALA A 53 10.00 -4.82 23.17
N LEU A 54 8.91 -4.31 22.59
CA LEU A 54 7.61 -4.21 23.28
C LEU A 54 6.96 -5.57 23.50
N CYS A 55 7.04 -6.47 22.53
CA CYS A 55 6.49 -7.83 22.65
C CYS A 55 7.21 -8.64 23.74
N GLY A 56 8.53 -8.47 23.86
CA GLY A 56 9.36 -9.15 24.86
C GLY A 56 9.81 -10.54 24.42
N ARG A 57 10.52 -11.23 25.33
CA ARG A 57 11.25 -12.51 25.04
C ARG A 57 10.38 -13.68 24.57
N GLY A 58 9.08 -13.60 24.71
CA GLY A 58 8.14 -14.66 24.30
C GLY A 58 7.87 -14.72 22.79
N VAL A 59 8.30 -13.72 22.03
CA VAL A 59 8.09 -13.59 20.58
C VAL A 59 9.45 -13.58 19.89
N SER A 60 9.66 -14.50 18.96
CA SER A 60 10.89 -14.47 18.15
C SER A 60 10.77 -13.39 17.07
N ARG A 61 11.93 -12.89 16.61
CA ARG A 61 11.97 -11.92 15.52
C ARG A 61 11.40 -12.49 14.22
N SER A 62 11.65 -13.74 13.93
CA SER A 62 11.10 -14.44 12.77
C SER A 62 9.57 -14.49 12.81
N GLN A 63 8.98 -14.83 13.96
CA GLN A 63 7.52 -14.82 14.12
C GLN A 63 6.95 -13.41 13.89
N LEU A 64 7.60 -12.37 14.42
CA LEU A 64 7.15 -11.00 14.20
C LEU A 64 7.23 -10.61 12.73
N SER A 65 8.35 -10.90 12.05
CA SER A 65 8.52 -10.62 10.62
C SER A 65 7.47 -11.33 9.77
N GLN A 66 7.13 -12.59 10.08
CA GLN A 66 6.05 -13.30 9.40
C GLN A 66 4.70 -12.61 9.56
N VAL A 67 4.35 -12.20 10.79
CA VAL A 67 3.09 -11.49 11.06
C VAL A 67 3.04 -10.13 10.35
N MET A 68 4.15 -9.39 10.37
CA MET A 68 4.23 -8.10 9.68
C MET A 68 4.20 -8.27 8.15
N GLY A 69 4.75 -9.36 7.62
CA GLY A 69 4.67 -9.71 6.21
C GLY A 69 3.24 -9.89 5.69
N LEU A 70 2.29 -10.29 6.55
CA LEU A 70 0.87 -10.39 6.19
C LEU A 70 0.25 -9.03 5.82
N LEU A 71 0.91 -7.92 6.18
CA LEU A 71 0.49 -6.57 5.79
C LEU A 71 0.69 -6.29 4.29
N ALA A 72 1.48 -7.09 3.59
CA ALA A 72 1.56 -7.02 2.12
C ALA A 72 0.20 -7.29 1.47
N GLY A 73 -0.65 -8.12 2.10
CA GLY A 73 -1.95 -8.49 1.57
C GLY A 73 -1.87 -9.32 0.28
N GLU A 74 -3.01 -9.43 -0.38
CA GLU A 74 -3.12 -10.16 -1.65
C GLU A 74 -3.46 -9.18 -2.79
N LEU A 75 -2.81 -9.38 -3.93
CA LEU A 75 -3.13 -8.71 -5.19
C LEU A 75 -4.12 -9.60 -5.97
N PRO A 76 -5.37 -9.16 -6.18
CA PRO A 76 -6.31 -9.93 -7.01
C PRO A 76 -5.76 -10.09 -8.43
N PRO A 77 -5.60 -11.33 -8.94
CA PRO A 77 -5.00 -11.57 -10.25
C PRO A 77 -5.69 -10.82 -11.39
N GLU A 78 -7.02 -10.80 -11.38
CA GLU A 78 -7.82 -10.11 -12.42
C GLU A 78 -7.58 -8.60 -12.40
N ARG A 79 -7.44 -8.00 -11.21
CA ARG A 79 -7.09 -6.58 -11.09
C ARG A 79 -5.75 -6.26 -11.73
N ILE A 80 -4.74 -7.11 -11.50
CA ILE A 80 -3.42 -6.91 -12.09
C ILE A 80 -3.45 -7.03 -13.61
N ARG A 81 -4.18 -8.01 -14.15
CA ARG A 81 -4.38 -8.15 -15.59
C ARG A 81 -5.11 -6.95 -16.19
N THR A 82 -6.17 -6.48 -15.52
CA THR A 82 -6.89 -5.27 -15.94
C THR A 82 -5.97 -4.05 -15.94
N ILE A 83 -5.16 -3.86 -14.89
CA ILE A 83 -4.19 -2.76 -14.83
C ILE A 83 -3.18 -2.85 -15.96
N ALA A 84 -2.65 -4.04 -16.26
CA ALA A 84 -1.73 -4.24 -17.37
C ALA A 84 -2.37 -3.88 -18.73
N SER A 85 -3.63 -4.27 -18.96
CA SER A 85 -4.34 -3.91 -20.21
C SER A 85 -4.63 -2.41 -20.34
N LEU A 86 -4.81 -1.69 -19.23
CA LEU A 86 -5.01 -0.24 -19.27
C LEU A 86 -3.80 0.52 -19.83
N ARG A 87 -2.59 -0.03 -19.73
CA ARG A 87 -1.38 0.60 -20.28
C ARG A 87 -1.37 0.72 -21.81
N GLU A 88 -2.20 -0.02 -22.50
CA GLU A 88 -2.35 0.13 -23.96
C GLU A 88 -2.92 1.50 -24.36
N LYS A 89 -3.70 2.12 -23.46
CA LYS A 89 -4.39 3.38 -23.72
C LYS A 89 -4.01 4.52 -22.79
N TYR A 90 -3.51 4.19 -21.60
CA TYR A 90 -3.26 5.17 -20.54
C TYR A 90 -1.85 5.01 -19.95
N ARG A 91 -1.34 6.09 -19.37
CA ARG A 91 -0.20 6.03 -18.45
C ARG A 91 -0.68 5.57 -17.09
N VAL A 92 -0.07 4.51 -16.56
CA VAL A 92 -0.47 3.91 -15.29
C VAL A 92 0.67 3.99 -14.28
N TYR A 93 0.39 4.56 -13.13
CA TYR A 93 1.39 4.80 -12.08
C TYR A 93 0.98 4.17 -10.75
N VAL A 94 1.94 3.76 -9.95
CA VAL A 94 1.74 3.41 -8.53
C VAL A 94 2.23 4.55 -7.66
N LEU A 95 1.40 5.01 -6.72
CA LEU A 95 1.77 5.87 -5.61
C LEU A 95 1.39 5.16 -4.30
N SER A 96 2.36 4.60 -3.59
CA SER A 96 2.10 3.72 -2.45
C SER A 96 2.89 4.09 -1.21
N ASN A 97 2.19 4.10 -0.05
CA ASN A 97 2.84 4.03 1.25
C ASN A 97 3.17 2.56 1.52
N ILE A 98 4.43 2.21 1.40
CA ILE A 98 4.89 0.83 1.51
C ILE A 98 6.38 0.80 1.88
N ASN A 99 6.83 -0.23 2.57
CA ASN A 99 8.25 -0.49 2.75
C ASN A 99 8.78 -1.51 1.72
N ASP A 100 10.09 -1.61 1.60
CA ASP A 100 10.76 -2.49 0.64
C ASP A 100 10.26 -3.95 0.75
N SER A 101 10.23 -4.54 1.94
CA SER A 101 9.88 -5.95 2.10
C SER A 101 8.44 -6.28 1.67
N LEU A 102 7.51 -5.37 1.93
CA LEU A 102 6.12 -5.49 1.48
C LEU A 102 6.00 -5.28 -0.04
N TRP A 103 6.76 -4.34 -0.59
CA TRP A 103 6.82 -4.13 -2.03
C TRP A 103 7.35 -5.36 -2.76
N GLN A 104 8.46 -5.94 -2.31
CA GLN A 104 9.02 -7.17 -2.88
C GLN A 104 8.01 -8.34 -2.82
N THR A 105 7.16 -8.37 -1.80
CA THR A 105 6.08 -9.37 -1.76
C THR A 105 5.03 -9.11 -2.85
N SER A 106 4.69 -7.86 -3.12
CA SER A 106 3.79 -7.48 -4.22
C SER A 106 4.40 -7.81 -5.58
N VAL A 107 5.69 -7.54 -5.77
CA VAL A 107 6.44 -7.90 -7.00
C VAL A 107 6.35 -9.40 -7.28
N ARG A 108 6.65 -10.24 -6.26
CA ARG A 108 6.54 -11.70 -6.42
C ARG A 108 5.12 -12.17 -6.79
N GLN A 109 4.08 -11.49 -6.31
CA GLN A 109 2.70 -11.82 -6.70
C GLN A 109 2.42 -11.45 -8.16
N ILE A 110 2.97 -10.34 -8.66
CA ILE A 110 2.87 -9.95 -10.07
C ILE A 110 3.62 -10.95 -10.95
N GLU A 111 4.84 -11.30 -10.57
CA GLU A 111 5.68 -12.28 -11.29
C GLU A 111 5.04 -13.67 -11.34
N ALA A 112 4.35 -14.09 -10.28
CA ALA A 112 3.60 -15.34 -10.26
C ALA A 112 2.45 -15.39 -11.29
N LEU A 113 2.03 -14.24 -11.82
CA LEU A 113 1.05 -14.15 -12.91
C LEU A 113 1.70 -14.16 -14.31
N GLY A 114 3.04 -14.28 -14.39
CA GLY A 114 3.81 -14.19 -15.63
C GLY A 114 4.00 -12.75 -16.14
N LEU A 115 3.80 -11.75 -15.25
CA LEU A 115 3.95 -10.33 -15.56
C LEU A 115 5.13 -9.74 -14.79
N SER A 116 5.70 -8.67 -15.32
CA SER A 116 6.65 -7.82 -14.60
C SER A 116 5.96 -6.55 -14.06
N VAL A 117 6.62 -5.83 -13.17
CA VAL A 117 6.15 -4.50 -12.74
C VAL A 117 6.02 -3.55 -13.92
N ALA A 118 6.96 -3.63 -14.88
CA ALA A 118 6.96 -2.80 -16.08
C ALA A 118 5.83 -3.14 -17.07
N ASP A 119 5.26 -4.35 -17.01
CA ASP A 119 4.06 -4.68 -17.79
C ASP A 119 2.80 -4.02 -17.20
N CYS A 120 2.81 -3.73 -15.91
CA CYS A 120 1.66 -3.18 -15.21
C CYS A 120 1.70 -1.65 -15.05
N PHE A 121 2.91 -1.07 -14.90
CA PHE A 121 3.07 0.34 -14.53
C PHE A 121 4.17 1.03 -15.32
N ASP A 122 3.94 2.30 -15.70
CA ASP A 122 4.94 3.14 -16.35
C ASP A 122 6.00 3.64 -15.36
N ALA A 123 5.61 3.89 -14.11
CA ALA A 123 6.51 4.18 -12.99
C ALA A 123 5.86 3.85 -11.64
N THR A 124 6.72 3.67 -10.63
CA THR A 124 6.31 3.41 -9.25
C THR A 124 6.91 4.46 -8.32
N PHE A 125 6.05 5.03 -7.47
CA PHE A 125 6.40 6.05 -6.47
C PHE A 125 6.14 5.45 -5.10
N LEU A 126 7.19 5.01 -4.45
CA LEU A 126 7.12 4.23 -3.21
C LEU A 126 7.68 5.07 -2.06
N SER A 127 6.93 5.20 -0.98
CA SER A 127 7.28 6.09 0.12
C SER A 127 8.66 5.82 0.72
N TYR A 128 9.09 4.55 0.76
CA TYR A 128 10.42 4.20 1.28
C TYR A 128 11.58 4.66 0.37
N GLU A 129 11.35 4.80 -0.94
CA GLU A 129 12.32 5.33 -1.90
C GLU A 129 12.30 6.86 -1.91
N MET A 130 11.10 7.44 -1.78
CA MET A 130 10.88 8.88 -1.84
C MET A 130 11.18 9.59 -0.51
N GLY A 131 11.30 8.86 0.60
CA GLY A 131 11.54 9.42 1.93
C GLY A 131 10.36 10.21 2.51
N VAL A 132 9.19 10.15 1.88
CA VAL A 132 7.96 10.86 2.25
C VAL A 132 6.75 9.99 1.95
N ALA A 133 5.69 10.10 2.76
CA ALA A 133 4.49 9.27 2.66
C ALA A 133 3.22 10.11 2.51
N LYS A 134 2.22 9.59 1.78
CA LYS A 134 0.87 10.15 1.76
C LYS A 134 0.30 10.25 3.19
N PRO A 135 -0.42 11.29 3.57
CA PRO A 135 -1.00 12.34 2.73
C PRO A 135 -0.14 13.61 2.59
N ASP A 136 1.17 13.55 2.88
CA ASP A 136 2.05 14.70 2.64
C ASP A 136 2.03 15.07 1.15
N GLU A 137 1.80 16.36 0.85
CA GLU A 137 1.68 16.82 -0.52
C GLU A 137 3.00 16.68 -1.31
N ALA A 138 4.13 16.64 -0.61
CA ALA A 138 5.44 16.51 -1.23
C ALA A 138 5.58 15.22 -2.07
N ILE A 139 4.97 14.09 -1.65
CA ILE A 139 5.03 12.85 -2.42
C ILE A 139 4.31 12.97 -3.78
N TYR A 140 3.18 13.68 -3.80
CA TYR A 140 2.43 13.91 -5.05
C TYR A 140 3.17 14.91 -5.94
N GLN A 141 3.74 15.96 -5.36
CA GLN A 141 4.50 16.97 -6.10
C GLN A 141 5.75 16.38 -6.75
N GLN A 142 6.46 15.49 -6.05
CA GLN A 142 7.59 14.75 -6.64
C GLN A 142 7.12 13.90 -7.83
N MET A 143 6.03 13.13 -7.67
CA MET A 143 5.45 12.34 -8.76
C MET A 143 5.05 13.20 -9.96
N ILE A 144 4.39 14.33 -9.74
CA ILE A 144 4.00 15.27 -10.79
C ILE A 144 5.23 15.81 -11.51
N ALA A 145 6.26 16.23 -10.78
CA ALA A 145 7.48 16.79 -11.35
C ALA A 145 8.25 15.77 -12.20
N GLU A 146 8.29 14.51 -11.76
CA GLU A 146 9.02 13.45 -12.45
C GLU A 146 8.30 12.95 -13.70
N THR A 147 6.97 12.88 -13.66
CA THR A 147 6.17 12.34 -14.77
C THR A 147 5.67 13.38 -15.75
N GLY A 148 5.61 14.65 -15.34
CA GLY A 148 4.96 15.72 -16.11
C GLY A 148 3.45 15.56 -16.23
N MET A 149 2.82 14.71 -15.41
CA MET A 149 1.37 14.51 -15.46
C MET A 149 0.60 15.78 -15.12
N ILE A 150 -0.58 15.92 -15.71
CA ILE A 150 -1.52 16.99 -15.41
C ILE A 150 -2.55 16.46 -14.40
N PRO A 151 -2.58 16.95 -13.16
CA PRO A 151 -3.49 16.44 -12.13
C PRO A 151 -4.96 16.44 -12.56
N ALA A 152 -5.42 17.49 -13.24
CA ALA A 152 -6.80 17.62 -13.72
C ALA A 152 -7.19 16.55 -14.77
N GLU A 153 -6.20 15.92 -15.42
CA GLU A 153 -6.39 14.84 -16.39
C GLU A 153 -6.07 13.46 -15.80
N THR A 154 -5.76 13.40 -14.50
CA THR A 154 -5.30 12.19 -13.83
C THR A 154 -6.33 11.67 -12.84
N LEU A 155 -6.80 10.44 -13.05
CA LEU A 155 -7.61 9.71 -12.08
C LEU A 155 -6.70 9.17 -10.97
N TYR A 156 -7.08 9.45 -9.73
CA TYR A 156 -6.37 8.95 -8.55
C TYR A 156 -7.30 8.13 -7.67
N PHE A 157 -6.88 6.92 -7.30
CA PHE A 157 -7.65 5.99 -6.49
C PHE A 157 -6.90 5.64 -5.21
N ASP A 158 -7.51 5.85 -4.06
CA ASP A 158 -6.93 5.48 -2.76
C ASP A 158 -8.04 5.05 -1.79
N ASP A 159 -7.73 4.17 -0.85
CA ASP A 159 -8.69 3.71 0.17
C ASP A 159 -8.74 4.65 1.38
N ARG A 160 -7.69 5.40 1.63
CA ARG A 160 -7.60 6.35 2.75
C ARG A 160 -8.16 7.71 2.34
N ARG A 161 -9.19 8.14 3.07
CA ARG A 161 -9.86 9.43 2.83
C ARG A 161 -8.90 10.62 2.83
N ASN A 162 -7.97 10.68 3.78
CA ASN A 162 -6.99 11.77 3.87
C ASN A 162 -6.06 11.84 2.64
N ASN A 163 -5.72 10.71 2.04
CA ASN A 163 -4.93 10.66 0.82
C ASN A 163 -5.74 11.18 -0.38
N VAL A 164 -7.02 10.80 -0.45
CA VAL A 164 -7.95 11.31 -1.49
C VAL A 164 -8.11 12.82 -1.35
N GLU A 165 -8.31 13.33 -0.12
CA GLU A 165 -8.44 14.76 0.15
C GLU A 165 -7.15 15.54 -0.25
N ALA A 166 -5.97 14.96 -0.01
CA ALA A 166 -4.71 15.55 -0.48
C ALA A 166 -4.64 15.60 -2.01
N GLY A 167 -5.01 14.51 -2.69
CA GLY A 167 -5.09 14.49 -4.16
C GLY A 167 -6.06 15.52 -4.73
N LEU A 168 -7.25 15.66 -4.14
CA LEU A 168 -8.23 16.68 -4.55
C LEU A 168 -7.69 18.10 -4.41
N ARG A 169 -6.99 18.42 -3.31
CA ARG A 169 -6.36 19.75 -3.14
C ARG A 169 -5.32 20.08 -4.20
N LEU A 170 -4.65 19.05 -4.71
CA LEU A 170 -3.64 19.18 -5.78
C LEU A 170 -4.25 19.12 -7.19
N GLY A 171 -5.58 19.02 -7.30
CA GLY A 171 -6.30 19.07 -8.56
C GLY A 171 -6.50 17.71 -9.25
N PHE A 172 -6.16 16.58 -8.61
CA PHE A 172 -6.45 15.26 -9.16
C PHE A 172 -7.95 14.95 -9.19
N GLN A 173 -8.40 14.17 -10.16
CA GLN A 173 -9.70 13.52 -10.12
C GLN A 173 -9.65 12.34 -9.15
N ALA A 174 -9.69 12.62 -7.85
CA ALA A 174 -9.44 11.64 -6.82
C ALA A 174 -10.71 10.96 -6.32
N HIS A 175 -10.67 9.63 -6.20
CA HIS A 175 -11.78 8.79 -5.79
C HIS A 175 -11.39 7.88 -4.63
N GLN A 176 -12.23 7.86 -3.59
CA GLN A 176 -12.05 6.92 -2.50
C GLN A 176 -12.58 5.54 -2.89
N VAL A 177 -11.73 4.53 -2.72
CA VAL A 177 -12.11 3.13 -2.93
C VAL A 177 -12.48 2.50 -1.59
N ILE A 178 -13.74 2.13 -1.46
CA ILE A 178 -14.27 1.53 -0.22
C ILE A 178 -14.00 0.02 -0.22
N SER A 179 -13.59 -0.52 0.92
CA SER A 179 -13.39 -1.96 1.13
C SER A 179 -12.50 -2.64 0.08
N ASN A 180 -11.52 -1.93 -0.46
CA ASN A 180 -10.64 -2.42 -1.54
C ASN A 180 -11.35 -2.88 -2.82
N GLN A 181 -12.59 -2.44 -3.04
CA GLN A 181 -13.39 -2.77 -4.22
C GLN A 181 -13.16 -1.73 -5.32
N LEU A 182 -11.97 -1.74 -5.93
CA LEU A 182 -11.62 -0.81 -7.02
C LEU A 182 -12.57 -0.95 -8.20
N GLU A 183 -12.93 -2.17 -8.53
CA GLU A 183 -13.83 -2.52 -9.65
C GLU A 183 -15.26 -1.98 -9.45
N ALA A 184 -15.67 -1.78 -8.21
CA ALA A 184 -16.97 -1.18 -7.88
C ALA A 184 -16.94 0.36 -7.89
N CYS A 185 -15.77 0.98 -8.03
CA CYS A 185 -15.66 2.42 -8.15
C CYS A 185 -16.17 2.87 -9.54
N PRO A 186 -17.21 3.73 -9.63
CA PRO A 186 -17.80 4.08 -10.92
C PRO A 186 -16.82 4.71 -11.92
N ALA A 187 -15.83 5.46 -11.43
CA ALA A 187 -14.81 6.06 -12.28
C ALA A 187 -13.89 4.98 -12.87
N PHE A 188 -13.49 3.97 -12.08
CA PHE A 188 -12.68 2.86 -12.57
C PHE A 188 -13.47 1.95 -13.51
N ALA A 189 -14.73 1.66 -13.21
CA ALA A 189 -15.60 0.84 -14.06
C ALA A 189 -15.80 1.47 -15.45
N ARG A 190 -15.96 2.80 -15.53
CA ARG A 190 -16.02 3.52 -16.82
C ARG A 190 -14.72 3.41 -17.59
N LEU A 191 -13.57 3.64 -16.91
CA LEU A 191 -12.25 3.53 -17.52
C LEU A 191 -12.01 2.17 -18.18
N VAL A 192 -12.42 1.09 -17.51
CA VAL A 192 -12.28 -0.29 -18.03
C VAL A 192 -13.28 -0.55 -19.16
N GLY A 193 -14.51 -0.05 -19.05
CA GLY A 193 -15.54 -0.18 -20.11
C GLY A 193 -15.13 0.48 -21.42
N ASP A 194 -14.51 1.66 -21.36
CA ASP A 194 -14.00 2.39 -22.53
C ASP A 194 -12.76 1.73 -23.16
N SER A 195 -12.11 0.83 -22.43
CA SER A 195 -10.93 0.10 -22.90
C SER A 195 -11.28 -1.17 -23.68
N GLY A 196 -12.54 -1.62 -23.60
CA GLY A 196 -13.04 -2.84 -24.28
C GLY A 196 -13.66 -2.59 -25.66
N GLN A 197 -13.69 -1.33 -26.13
CA GLN A 197 -14.15 -0.96 -27.48
C GLN A 197 -12.94 -0.51 -28.35
#